data_43efa03e38995e0a31373e49d34cf3de
#
_entry.id   43efa03e38995e0a31373e49d34cf3de
#
_cell.length_a   1.000
_cell.length_b   1.000
_cell.length_c   1.000
_cell.angle_alpha   90.00
_cell.angle_beta   90.00
_cell.angle_gamma   90.00
#
_symmetry.space_group_name_H-M   'P 1'
#
loop_
_entity.id
_entity.type
_entity.pdbx_description
1 polymer ?
#
loop_
_entity_poly.entity_id
_entity_poly.type
_entity_poly.pdbx_seq_one_letter_code
_entity_poly.pdbx_strand_id
1 'polypeptide(L)'
;QIMLDVPLKDKDDPPEKAGAKYIWFSSSSKRDGASSGSPVHLVGDPSARVVYVIEGLLKADISHCLTGRTFAAIAGANNTSPLDPLFALLAQSGTEEIIEAHDMDKYNNQMTMAGASKIYLTARKYGMNCRRLTWNPNYKGFDDWQLALRRENQRRKELERKTFKEQYLNGWCELAHIEDCTEQWQHRAESNIGLTEYLGLTREEHETFLRHGREALGVLLEPQRRSQRFVLYQLELDERKAIPFAFKG
;
A
#
# COMPACT_ATOMS: atom_id res chain seq x y z
N GLN A 1 12.11 19.85 -0.07
CA GLN A 1 11.09 19.99 0.97
C GLN A 1 11.64 19.49 2.31
N ILE A 2 11.26 20.14 3.41
CA ILE A 2 11.62 19.73 4.77
C ILE A 2 10.33 19.35 5.48
N MET A 3 10.27 18.16 6.08
CA MET A 3 9.18 17.74 6.95
C MET A 3 9.41 18.36 8.34
N LEU A 4 8.37 18.88 8.93
CA LEU A 4 8.40 19.48 10.27
C LEU A 4 7.88 18.47 11.30
N ASP A 5 8.56 18.38 12.44
CA ASP A 5 8.13 17.56 13.58
C ASP A 5 6.80 18.09 14.16
N VAL A 6 6.65 19.41 14.17
CA VAL A 6 5.41 20.09 14.56
C VAL A 6 4.91 20.91 13.37
N PRO A 7 3.66 20.72 12.94
CA PRO A 7 3.08 21.49 11.85
C PRO A 7 3.10 22.99 12.12
N LEU A 8 3.58 23.78 11.17
CA LEU A 8 3.66 25.24 11.27
C LEU A 8 2.27 25.85 11.05
N LYS A 9 1.78 26.62 12.01
CA LYS A 9 0.57 27.42 11.91
C LYS A 9 0.91 28.91 11.93
N ASP A 10 0.15 29.69 11.16
CA ASP A 10 0.18 31.14 11.30
C ASP A 10 -0.56 31.56 12.58
N LYS A 11 -0.19 32.72 13.13
CA LYS A 11 -0.78 33.22 14.38
C LYS A 11 -2.28 33.47 14.28
N ASP A 12 -2.77 33.78 13.08
CA ASP A 12 -4.16 34.08 12.79
C ASP A 12 -4.96 32.85 12.32
N ASP A 13 -4.32 31.67 12.27
CA ASP A 13 -4.99 30.44 11.87
C ASP A 13 -5.92 29.95 12.99
N PRO A 14 -7.16 29.56 12.64
CA PRO A 14 -8.08 28.99 13.61
C PRO A 14 -7.53 27.68 14.20
N PRO A 15 -7.87 27.34 15.47
CA PRO A 15 -7.32 26.17 16.17
C PRO A 15 -7.49 24.85 15.41
N GLU A 16 -8.59 24.68 14.69
CA GLU A 16 -8.95 23.50 13.91
C GLU A 16 -8.19 23.38 12.59
N LYS A 17 -7.57 24.45 12.10
CA LYS A 17 -6.80 24.42 10.87
C LYS A 17 -5.52 23.59 11.04
N ALA A 18 -5.35 22.58 10.22
CA ALA A 18 -4.09 21.82 10.18
C ALA A 18 -2.94 22.71 9.71
N GLY A 19 -1.84 22.73 10.46
CA GLY A 19 -0.64 23.48 10.08
C GLY A 19 0.11 22.83 8.92
N ALA A 20 1.03 23.58 8.31
CA ALA A 20 1.89 23.08 7.24
C ALA A 20 2.86 22.02 7.77
N LYS A 21 2.76 20.80 7.26
CA LYS A 21 3.62 19.66 7.60
C LYS A 21 4.97 19.70 6.90
N TYR A 22 5.02 20.35 5.74
CA TYR A 22 6.18 20.44 4.88
C TYR A 22 6.41 21.89 4.49
N ILE A 23 7.68 22.30 4.51
CA ILE A 23 8.12 23.61 4.03
C ILE A 23 9.16 23.45 2.94
N TRP A 24 9.24 24.45 2.06
CA TRP A 24 10.32 24.55 1.11
C TRP A 24 11.50 25.28 1.74
N PHE A 25 12.72 24.78 1.50
CA PHE A 25 13.92 25.53 1.82
C PHE A 25 13.97 26.74 0.89
N SER A 26 13.95 27.94 1.47
CA SER A 26 13.90 29.19 0.74
C SER A 26 14.64 30.27 1.52
N SER A 27 15.31 31.15 0.81
CA SER A 27 15.94 32.35 1.36
C SER A 27 15.25 33.65 0.92
N SER A 28 14.05 33.54 0.34
CA SER A 28 13.30 34.69 -0.23
C SER A 28 13.01 35.82 0.77
N SER A 29 13.04 35.52 2.08
CA SER A 29 12.92 36.54 3.15
C SER A 29 14.19 37.33 3.41
N LYS A 30 15.32 36.96 2.81
CA LYS A 30 16.62 37.64 2.97
C LYS A 30 16.87 38.57 1.78
N ARG A 31 17.70 39.60 2.01
CA ARG A 31 18.19 40.46 0.92
C ARG A 31 18.93 39.57 -0.10
N ASP A 32 18.57 39.70 -1.37
CA ASP A 32 19.10 38.89 -2.49
C ASP A 32 18.83 37.39 -2.36
N GLY A 33 17.83 37.02 -1.54
CA GLY A 33 17.37 35.63 -1.36
C GLY A 33 16.54 35.14 -2.53
N ALA A 34 16.58 33.83 -2.77
CA ALA A 34 15.82 33.15 -3.81
C ALA A 34 14.65 32.34 -3.25
N SER A 35 13.53 32.37 -3.98
CA SER A 35 12.43 31.44 -3.74
C SER A 35 12.78 30.05 -4.27
N SER A 36 12.38 29.00 -3.55
CA SER A 36 12.49 27.61 -4.03
C SER A 36 11.57 27.33 -5.22
N GLY A 37 10.58 28.19 -5.49
CA GLY A 37 9.46 27.85 -6.34
C GLY A 37 8.66 26.68 -5.77
N SER A 38 8.01 25.94 -6.63
CA SER A 38 7.34 24.67 -6.28
C SER A 38 7.59 23.67 -7.40
N PRO A 39 8.83 23.19 -7.57
CA PRO A 39 9.17 22.30 -8.68
C PRO A 39 8.38 21.01 -8.60
N VAL A 40 8.06 20.44 -9.77
CA VAL A 40 7.54 19.08 -9.86
C VAL A 40 8.69 18.10 -9.59
N HIS A 41 8.40 17.10 -8.78
CA HIS A 41 9.31 15.99 -8.56
C HIS A 41 8.96 14.83 -9.50
N LEU A 42 9.84 14.54 -10.45
CA LEU A 42 9.70 13.40 -11.35
C LEU A 42 10.58 12.26 -10.84
N VAL A 43 10.00 11.09 -10.61
CA VAL A 43 10.69 9.86 -10.23
C VAL A 43 10.33 8.73 -11.17
N GLY A 44 11.33 7.97 -11.60
CA GLY A 44 11.19 6.89 -12.59
C GLY A 44 11.77 7.27 -13.96
N ASP A 45 11.29 6.62 -15.01
CA ASP A 45 11.75 6.81 -16.38
C ASP A 45 11.10 8.05 -17.03
N PRO A 46 11.85 9.10 -17.40
CA PRO A 46 11.32 10.29 -18.03
C PRO A 46 10.77 10.04 -19.47
N SER A 47 11.06 8.89 -20.07
CA SER A 47 10.53 8.45 -21.37
C SER A 47 9.37 7.47 -21.26
N ALA A 48 8.83 7.28 -20.03
CA ALA A 48 7.72 6.36 -19.80
C ALA A 48 6.49 6.76 -20.61
N ARG A 49 5.87 5.79 -21.29
CA ARG A 49 4.62 6.02 -22.04
C ARG A 49 3.45 6.43 -21.14
N VAL A 50 3.49 6.07 -19.88
CA VAL A 50 2.45 6.39 -18.88
C VAL A 50 3.10 7.02 -17.66
N VAL A 51 2.65 8.21 -17.27
CA VAL A 51 3.13 8.93 -16.10
C VAL A 51 1.96 9.22 -15.15
N TYR A 52 2.18 8.93 -13.87
CA TYR A 52 1.20 9.15 -12.82
C TYR A 52 1.42 10.51 -12.16
N VAL A 53 0.38 11.32 -12.01
CA VAL A 53 0.45 12.58 -11.28
C VAL A 53 -0.14 12.38 -9.88
N ILE A 54 0.65 12.69 -8.86
CA ILE A 54 0.30 12.45 -7.46
C ILE A 54 0.58 13.70 -6.61
N GLU A 55 -0.12 13.83 -5.49
CA GLU A 55 0.16 14.86 -4.50
C GLU A 55 1.19 14.35 -3.48
N GLY A 56 2.25 15.15 -3.27
CA GLY A 56 3.30 14.88 -2.29
C GLY A 56 4.49 14.11 -2.84
N LEU A 57 5.68 14.72 -2.69
CA LEU A 57 6.93 14.22 -3.27
C LEU A 57 7.32 12.85 -2.71
N LEU A 58 7.29 12.71 -1.36
CA LEU A 58 7.61 11.45 -0.69
C LEU A 58 6.66 10.31 -1.10
N LYS A 59 5.38 10.60 -1.31
CA LYS A 59 4.41 9.61 -1.80
C LYS A 59 4.80 9.11 -3.19
N ALA A 60 5.31 9.97 -4.07
CA ALA A 60 5.79 9.56 -5.39
C ALA A 60 6.98 8.59 -5.29
N ASP A 61 7.96 8.89 -4.43
CA ASP A 61 9.11 8.01 -4.22
C ASP A 61 8.67 6.64 -3.69
N ILE A 62 7.80 6.61 -2.67
CA ILE A 62 7.25 5.37 -2.13
C ILE A 62 6.46 4.60 -3.20
N SER A 63 5.60 5.29 -3.95
CA SER A 63 4.80 4.69 -5.00
C SER A 63 5.66 4.10 -6.12
N HIS A 64 6.74 4.81 -6.50
CA HIS A 64 7.73 4.31 -7.45
C HIS A 64 8.43 3.05 -6.92
N CYS A 65 8.93 3.08 -5.69
CA CYS A 65 9.57 1.92 -5.07
C CYS A 65 8.64 0.70 -4.97
N LEU A 66 7.35 0.92 -4.75
CA LEU A 66 6.37 -0.17 -4.64
C LEU A 66 5.96 -0.76 -5.99
N THR A 67 5.95 0.05 -7.06
CA THR A 67 5.32 -0.31 -8.34
C THR A 67 6.26 -0.31 -9.55
N GLY A 68 7.42 0.35 -9.47
CA GLY A 68 8.32 0.60 -10.60
C GLY A 68 7.79 1.60 -11.64
N ARG A 69 6.63 2.23 -11.40
CA ARG A 69 5.99 3.18 -12.33
C ARG A 69 6.59 4.56 -12.18
N THR A 70 6.41 5.40 -13.22
CA THR A 70 6.88 6.79 -13.21
C THR A 70 5.84 7.73 -12.63
N PHE A 71 6.28 8.60 -11.72
CA PHE A 71 5.43 9.55 -11.03
C PHE A 71 5.94 10.98 -11.16
N ALA A 72 5.02 11.91 -11.41
CA ALA A 72 5.21 13.35 -11.31
C ALA A 72 4.45 13.87 -10.09
N ALA A 73 5.16 14.33 -9.07
CA ALA A 73 4.56 14.79 -7.83
C ALA A 73 4.54 16.31 -7.74
N ILE A 74 3.40 16.84 -7.29
CA ILE A 74 3.20 18.25 -6.98
C ILE A 74 3.03 18.47 -5.48
N ALA A 75 3.46 19.63 -5.00
CA ALA A 75 3.38 20.01 -3.59
C ALA A 75 2.00 20.60 -3.26
N GLY A 76 0.98 19.74 -3.24
CA GLY A 76 -0.42 20.10 -3.01
C GLY A 76 -1.27 20.00 -4.29
N ALA A 77 -2.48 19.47 -4.14
CA ALA A 77 -3.38 19.11 -5.25
C ALA A 77 -3.69 20.25 -6.24
N ASN A 78 -3.63 21.50 -5.76
CA ASN A 78 -3.93 22.68 -6.59
C ASN A 78 -2.70 23.34 -7.23
N ASN A 79 -1.50 22.92 -6.87
CA ASN A 79 -0.27 23.48 -7.42
C ASN A 79 0.09 22.85 -8.77
N THR A 80 -0.80 23.02 -9.73
CA THR A 80 -0.69 22.36 -11.06
C THR A 80 0.10 23.16 -12.08
N SER A 81 0.39 24.45 -11.83
CA SER A 81 1.12 25.31 -12.79
C SER A 81 2.46 24.73 -13.25
N PRO A 82 3.27 24.12 -12.37
CA PRO A 82 4.56 23.56 -12.77
C PRO A 82 4.46 22.29 -13.63
N LEU A 83 3.26 21.70 -13.77
CA LEU A 83 3.04 20.56 -14.66
C LEU A 83 3.06 20.95 -16.13
N ASP A 84 2.74 22.20 -16.49
CA ASP A 84 2.68 22.63 -17.89
C ASP A 84 4.03 22.44 -18.61
N PRO A 85 5.16 22.99 -18.14
CA PRO A 85 6.45 22.74 -18.77
C PRO A 85 6.90 21.28 -18.68
N LEU A 86 6.58 20.57 -17.60
CA LEU A 86 6.89 19.14 -17.52
C LEU A 86 6.15 18.33 -18.57
N PHE A 87 4.85 18.59 -18.79
CA PHE A 87 4.05 17.85 -19.75
C PHE A 87 4.51 18.11 -21.19
N ALA A 88 4.99 19.34 -21.50
CA ALA A 88 5.64 19.62 -22.77
C ALA A 88 6.86 18.71 -23.00
N LEU A 89 7.71 18.54 -21.99
CA LEU A 89 8.89 17.67 -22.06
C LEU A 89 8.50 16.19 -22.16
N LEU A 90 7.55 15.73 -21.35
CA LEU A 90 7.08 14.34 -21.36
C LEU A 90 6.48 13.95 -22.70
N ALA A 91 5.67 14.82 -23.31
CA ALA A 91 5.10 14.59 -24.64
C ALA A 91 6.20 14.47 -25.71
N GLN A 92 7.23 15.32 -25.65
CA GLN A 92 8.40 15.23 -26.54
C GLN A 92 9.21 13.94 -26.31
N SER A 93 9.24 13.43 -25.09
CA SER A 93 9.93 12.18 -24.72
C SER A 93 9.12 10.90 -25.02
N GLY A 94 7.90 11.04 -25.53
CA GLY A 94 7.06 9.92 -25.96
C GLY A 94 6.01 9.47 -24.96
N THR A 95 5.72 10.26 -23.91
CA THR A 95 4.60 9.98 -23.01
C THR A 95 3.27 10.13 -23.74
N GLU A 96 2.42 9.12 -23.66
CA GLU A 96 1.13 9.05 -24.33
C GLU A 96 -0.05 9.27 -23.38
N GLU A 97 0.14 8.90 -22.12
CA GLU A 97 -0.94 8.93 -21.12
C GLU A 97 -0.48 9.50 -19.77
N ILE A 98 -1.30 10.39 -19.24
CA ILE A 98 -1.20 10.88 -17.86
C ILE A 98 -2.30 10.23 -17.03
N ILE A 99 -1.94 9.68 -15.88
CA ILE A 99 -2.89 9.12 -14.91
C ILE A 99 -2.95 10.03 -13.69
N GLU A 100 -4.09 10.68 -13.49
CA GLU A 100 -4.36 11.46 -12.29
C GLU A 100 -4.61 10.50 -11.12
N ALA A 101 -3.72 10.51 -10.12
CA ALA A 101 -3.72 9.64 -8.95
C ALA A 101 -3.66 10.44 -7.63
N HIS A 102 -4.37 11.56 -7.55
CA HIS A 102 -4.54 12.33 -6.32
C HIS A 102 -5.29 11.51 -5.27
N ASP A 103 -5.10 11.86 -4.01
CA ASP A 103 -5.73 11.24 -2.85
C ASP A 103 -7.25 11.05 -3.04
N MET A 104 -7.80 9.98 -2.48
CA MET A 104 -9.22 9.62 -2.66
C MET A 104 -10.19 10.60 -2.01
N ASP A 105 -9.71 11.51 -1.14
CA ASP A 105 -10.53 12.60 -0.59
C ASP A 105 -10.92 13.67 -1.64
N LYS A 106 -10.38 13.59 -2.88
CA LYS A 106 -10.75 14.44 -4.01
C LYS A 106 -12.26 14.47 -4.31
N TYR A 107 -12.96 13.41 -3.96
CA TYR A 107 -14.42 13.36 -4.19
C TYR A 107 -15.22 14.22 -3.22
N ASN A 108 -14.63 14.56 -2.08
CA ASN A 108 -15.24 15.37 -1.03
C ASN A 108 -14.64 16.78 -0.94
N ASN A 109 -13.62 17.08 -1.77
CA ASN A 109 -12.89 18.34 -1.75
C ASN A 109 -12.90 19.00 -3.13
N GLN A 110 -13.69 20.08 -3.27
CA GLN A 110 -13.82 20.83 -4.52
C GLN A 110 -12.48 21.37 -5.05
N MET A 111 -11.58 21.76 -4.16
CA MET A 111 -10.26 22.26 -4.57
C MET A 111 -9.41 21.17 -5.19
N THR A 112 -9.43 19.96 -4.62
CA THR A 112 -8.73 18.81 -5.18
C THR A 112 -9.32 18.39 -6.53
N MET A 113 -10.66 18.45 -6.66
CA MET A 113 -11.32 18.21 -7.96
C MET A 113 -10.92 19.24 -9.03
N ALA A 114 -10.81 20.51 -8.65
CA ALA A 114 -10.37 21.56 -9.57
C ALA A 114 -8.93 21.34 -10.04
N GLY A 115 -8.03 20.90 -9.13
CA GLY A 115 -6.67 20.50 -9.48
C GLY A 115 -6.62 19.34 -10.46
N ALA A 116 -7.38 18.28 -10.21
CA ALA A 116 -7.49 17.14 -11.10
C ALA A 116 -7.99 17.52 -12.52
N SER A 117 -8.96 18.44 -12.59
CA SER A 117 -9.47 18.96 -13.89
C SER A 117 -8.40 19.72 -14.65
N LYS A 118 -7.55 20.50 -13.97
CA LYS A 118 -6.42 21.21 -14.59
C LYS A 118 -5.37 20.25 -15.15
N ILE A 119 -5.07 19.15 -14.45
CA ILE A 119 -4.17 18.10 -14.95
C ILE A 119 -4.68 17.55 -16.27
N TYR A 120 -5.97 17.23 -16.33
CA TYR A 120 -6.62 16.72 -17.53
C TYR A 120 -6.50 17.70 -18.70
N LEU A 121 -6.81 18.98 -18.48
CA LEU A 121 -6.73 20.02 -19.52
C LEU A 121 -5.28 20.21 -20.01
N THR A 122 -4.31 20.19 -19.09
CA THR A 122 -2.90 20.35 -19.43
C THR A 122 -2.38 19.15 -20.23
N ALA A 123 -2.74 17.92 -19.88
CA ALA A 123 -2.36 16.73 -20.64
C ALA A 123 -2.89 16.81 -22.08
N ARG A 124 -4.16 17.18 -22.25
CA ARG A 124 -4.79 17.32 -23.56
C ARG A 124 -4.16 18.43 -24.41
N LYS A 125 -3.70 19.52 -23.82
CA LYS A 125 -2.96 20.59 -24.51
C LYS A 125 -1.75 20.04 -25.25
N TYR A 126 -1.10 19.01 -24.74
CA TYR A 126 0.08 18.37 -25.32
C TYR A 126 -0.23 17.05 -26.05
N GLY A 127 -1.51 16.79 -26.35
CA GLY A 127 -1.93 15.63 -27.12
C GLY A 127 -1.90 14.30 -26.35
N MET A 128 -1.65 14.34 -25.04
CA MET A 128 -1.66 13.14 -24.20
C MET A 128 -3.07 12.79 -23.74
N ASN A 129 -3.35 11.49 -23.64
CA ASN A 129 -4.53 11.02 -22.96
C ASN A 129 -4.43 11.30 -21.46
N CYS A 130 -5.57 11.51 -20.80
CA CYS A 130 -5.59 11.64 -19.36
C CYS A 130 -6.81 10.91 -18.79
N ARG A 131 -6.58 10.07 -17.79
CA ARG A 131 -7.66 9.42 -17.06
C ARG A 131 -7.40 9.49 -15.55
N ARG A 132 -8.48 9.39 -14.81
CA ARG A 132 -8.46 9.39 -13.36
C ARG A 132 -8.32 7.96 -12.85
N LEU A 133 -7.40 7.75 -11.92
CA LEU A 133 -7.29 6.52 -11.18
C LEU A 133 -8.13 6.59 -9.90
N THR A 134 -8.82 5.50 -9.62
CA THR A 134 -9.58 5.32 -8.39
C THR A 134 -9.22 3.99 -7.74
N TRP A 135 -9.27 3.93 -6.42
CA TRP A 135 -9.01 2.73 -5.64
C TRP A 135 -9.95 2.65 -4.44
N ASN A 136 -9.79 1.66 -3.59
CA ASN A 136 -10.59 1.51 -2.38
C ASN A 136 -10.46 2.75 -1.49
N PRO A 137 -11.56 3.47 -1.21
CA PRO A 137 -11.57 4.74 -0.48
C PRO A 137 -11.11 4.64 0.99
N ASN A 138 -10.99 3.43 1.53
CA ASN A 138 -10.40 3.21 2.86
C ASN A 138 -8.91 3.57 2.89
N TYR A 139 -8.26 3.67 1.74
CA TYR A 139 -6.87 4.12 1.61
C TYR A 139 -6.86 5.51 1.00
N LYS A 140 -6.39 6.50 1.77
CA LYS A 140 -6.36 7.88 1.30
C LYS A 140 -5.39 8.05 0.12
N GLY A 141 -4.14 7.66 0.28
CA GLY A 141 -3.07 7.77 -0.71
C GLY A 141 -2.92 6.55 -1.60
N PHE A 142 -2.36 6.75 -2.79
CA PHE A 142 -2.00 5.66 -3.70
C PHE A 142 -0.92 4.74 -3.09
N ASP A 143 0.05 5.33 -2.41
CA ASP A 143 1.11 4.66 -1.67
C ASP A 143 0.56 3.73 -0.57
N ASP A 144 -0.37 4.22 0.25
CA ASP A 144 -1.04 3.42 1.28
C ASP A 144 -1.76 2.21 0.68
N TRP A 145 -2.49 2.43 -0.42
CA TRP A 145 -3.19 1.35 -1.13
C TRP A 145 -2.21 0.31 -1.70
N GLN A 146 -1.14 0.74 -2.37
CA GLN A 146 -0.15 -0.19 -2.92
C GLN A 146 0.58 -0.98 -1.83
N LEU A 147 0.88 -0.34 -0.70
CA LEU A 147 1.47 -1.01 0.46
C LEU A 147 0.55 -2.07 1.04
N ALA A 148 -0.75 -1.77 1.15
CA ALA A 148 -1.75 -2.73 1.60
C ALA A 148 -1.86 -3.94 0.66
N LEU A 149 -1.93 -3.71 -0.66
CA LEU A 149 -1.93 -4.78 -1.67
C LEU A 149 -0.68 -5.65 -1.59
N ARG A 150 0.49 -5.04 -1.39
CA ARG A 150 1.75 -5.79 -1.24
C ARG A 150 1.74 -6.67 0.00
N ARG A 151 1.27 -6.15 1.14
CA ARG A 151 1.14 -6.91 2.40
C ARG A 151 0.15 -8.06 2.25
N GLU A 152 -0.98 -7.83 1.61
CA GLU A 152 -1.98 -8.86 1.35
C GLU A 152 -1.44 -9.96 0.44
N ASN A 153 -0.75 -9.60 -0.63
CA ASN A 153 -0.11 -10.55 -1.53
C ASN A 153 1.01 -11.36 -0.83
N GLN A 154 1.80 -10.73 0.04
CA GLN A 154 2.79 -11.43 0.85
C GLN A 154 2.11 -12.42 1.80
N ARG A 155 1.10 -11.97 2.54
CA ARG A 155 0.31 -12.84 3.43
C ARG A 155 -0.29 -14.02 2.68
N ARG A 156 -0.87 -13.79 1.49
CA ARG A 156 -1.42 -14.87 0.67
C ARG A 156 -0.34 -15.88 0.26
N LYS A 157 0.83 -15.42 -0.19
CA LYS A 157 1.95 -16.31 -0.54
C LYS A 157 2.48 -17.09 0.66
N GLU A 158 2.49 -16.49 1.83
CA GLU A 158 2.86 -17.17 3.08
C GLU A 158 1.83 -18.25 3.44
N LEU A 159 0.54 -17.95 3.30
CA LEU A 159 -0.53 -18.92 3.50
C LEU A 159 -0.45 -20.09 2.50
N GLU A 160 -0.20 -19.81 1.23
CA GLU A 160 -0.05 -20.83 0.18
C GLU A 160 1.14 -21.80 0.44
N ARG A 161 2.15 -21.36 1.21
CA ARG A 161 3.30 -22.18 1.61
C ARG A 161 3.05 -23.00 2.87
N LYS A 162 1.99 -22.71 3.61
CA LYS A 162 1.65 -23.38 4.85
C LYS A 162 0.74 -24.56 4.59
N THR A 163 0.99 -25.66 5.31
CA THR A 163 0.13 -26.82 5.27
C THR A 163 -1.27 -26.51 5.85
N PHE A 164 -2.27 -27.31 5.52
CA PHE A 164 -3.59 -27.16 6.13
C PHE A 164 -3.50 -27.12 7.67
N LYS A 165 -2.75 -28.04 8.28
CA LYS A 165 -2.60 -28.10 9.74
C LYS A 165 -2.02 -26.80 10.31
N GLU A 166 -0.96 -26.26 9.71
CA GLU A 166 -0.37 -24.98 10.15
C GLU A 166 -1.39 -23.83 10.03
N GLN A 167 -2.15 -23.78 8.94
CA GLN A 167 -3.17 -22.75 8.76
C GLN A 167 -4.29 -22.87 9.81
N TYR A 168 -4.77 -24.08 10.07
CA TYR A 168 -5.82 -24.34 11.05
C TYR A 168 -5.38 -24.00 12.48
N LEU A 169 -4.18 -24.46 12.89
CA LEU A 169 -3.65 -24.18 14.22
C LEU A 169 -3.44 -22.68 14.49
N ASN A 170 -3.07 -21.91 13.46
CA ASN A 170 -2.94 -20.45 13.55
C ASN A 170 -4.29 -19.71 13.44
N GLY A 171 -5.39 -20.41 13.19
CA GLY A 171 -6.72 -19.80 13.04
C GLY A 171 -6.92 -19.03 11.75
N TRP A 172 -6.15 -19.37 10.71
CA TRP A 172 -6.21 -18.75 9.38
C TRP A 172 -7.21 -19.43 8.45
N CYS A 173 -7.59 -20.64 8.74
CA CYS A 173 -8.67 -21.34 8.07
C CYS A 173 -9.54 -22.11 9.07
N GLU A 174 -10.72 -22.50 8.61
CA GLU A 174 -11.63 -23.39 9.33
C GLU A 174 -11.32 -24.85 9.01
N LEU A 175 -11.85 -25.77 9.84
CA LEU A 175 -11.62 -27.21 9.69
C LEU A 175 -12.10 -27.74 8.33
N ALA A 176 -13.20 -27.20 7.80
CA ALA A 176 -13.74 -27.57 6.50
C ALA A 176 -12.77 -27.36 5.32
N HIS A 177 -11.82 -26.46 5.46
CA HIS A 177 -10.81 -26.18 4.42
C HIS A 177 -9.91 -27.39 4.07
N ILE A 178 -9.89 -28.43 4.91
CA ILE A 178 -9.15 -29.68 4.61
C ILE A 178 -9.67 -30.36 3.33
N GLU A 179 -10.96 -30.25 3.05
CA GLU A 179 -11.57 -30.82 1.85
C GLU A 179 -11.06 -30.13 0.59
N ASP A 180 -11.03 -28.79 0.61
CA ASP A 180 -10.47 -27.98 -0.48
C ASP A 180 -8.98 -28.30 -0.71
N CYS A 181 -8.21 -28.44 0.37
CA CYS A 181 -6.80 -28.82 0.29
C CYS A 181 -6.61 -30.23 -0.30
N THR A 182 -7.48 -31.17 0.06
CA THR A 182 -7.45 -32.54 -0.46
C THR A 182 -7.77 -32.56 -1.95
N GLU A 183 -8.78 -31.81 -2.38
CA GLU A 183 -9.14 -31.67 -3.79
C GLU A 183 -8.00 -31.02 -4.60
N GLN A 184 -7.40 -29.95 -4.07
CA GLN A 184 -6.24 -29.30 -4.69
C GLN A 184 -5.07 -30.24 -4.84
N TRP A 185 -4.81 -31.10 -3.85
CA TRP A 185 -3.75 -32.10 -3.93
C TRP A 185 -4.04 -33.12 -5.05
N GLN A 186 -5.28 -33.58 -5.21
CA GLN A 186 -5.68 -34.53 -6.27
C GLN A 186 -5.47 -33.94 -7.68
N HIS A 187 -5.68 -32.64 -7.86
CA HIS A 187 -5.50 -31.95 -9.15
C HIS A 187 -4.06 -31.56 -9.46
N ARG A 188 -3.13 -31.76 -8.53
CA ARG A 188 -1.69 -31.52 -8.79
C ARG A 188 -1.07 -32.68 -9.56
N ALA A 189 -0.91 -32.51 -10.88
CA ALA A 189 -0.43 -33.56 -11.79
C ALA A 189 1.01 -34.04 -11.55
N GLU A 190 1.82 -33.38 -10.71
CA GLU A 190 3.27 -33.64 -10.58
C GLU A 190 3.83 -33.59 -9.15
N SER A 191 3.01 -33.68 -8.10
CA SER A 191 3.57 -33.64 -6.75
C SER A 191 4.00 -35.03 -6.27
N ASN A 192 5.31 -35.24 -6.09
CA ASN A 192 5.86 -36.41 -5.40
C ASN A 192 5.60 -36.42 -3.88
N ILE A 193 4.74 -35.49 -3.39
CA ILE A 193 4.42 -35.30 -1.97
C ILE A 193 3.14 -36.05 -1.65
N GLY A 194 3.20 -36.92 -0.63
CA GLY A 194 2.02 -37.63 -0.15
C GLY A 194 0.98 -36.70 0.48
N LEU A 195 -0.31 -37.09 0.46
CA LEU A 195 -1.39 -36.26 1.02
C LEU A 195 -1.17 -35.92 2.50
N THR A 196 -0.64 -36.86 3.30
CA THR A 196 -0.30 -36.65 4.70
C THR A 196 0.67 -35.48 4.90
N GLU A 197 1.72 -35.46 4.10
CA GLU A 197 2.76 -34.42 4.12
C GLU A 197 2.21 -33.09 3.59
N TYR A 198 1.42 -33.14 2.51
CA TYR A 198 0.78 -31.95 1.93
C TYR A 198 -0.15 -31.25 2.92
N LEU A 199 -0.94 -32.01 3.67
CA LEU A 199 -1.83 -31.50 4.72
C LEU A 199 -1.07 -31.13 6.01
N GLY A 200 0.18 -31.58 6.20
CA GLY A 200 0.98 -31.37 7.40
C GLY A 200 0.50 -32.20 8.59
N LEU A 201 -0.23 -33.27 8.34
CA LEU A 201 -0.77 -34.14 9.39
C LEU A 201 0.27 -35.18 9.83
N THR A 202 0.16 -35.63 11.08
CA THR A 202 0.82 -36.86 11.51
C THR A 202 0.11 -38.07 10.89
N ARG A 203 0.74 -39.23 10.92
CA ARG A 203 0.12 -40.46 10.43
C ARG A 203 -1.19 -40.76 11.16
N GLU A 204 -1.20 -40.62 12.48
CA GLU A 204 -2.39 -40.85 13.31
C GLU A 204 -3.54 -39.88 13.00
N GLU A 205 -3.21 -38.61 12.84
CA GLU A 205 -4.20 -37.57 12.45
C GLU A 205 -4.79 -37.85 11.08
N HIS A 206 -3.95 -38.27 10.11
CA HIS A 206 -4.41 -38.60 8.77
C HIS A 206 -5.26 -39.88 8.76
N GLU A 207 -4.88 -40.94 9.50
CA GLU A 207 -5.70 -42.14 9.65
C GLU A 207 -7.05 -41.84 10.32
N THR A 208 -7.08 -40.95 11.31
CA THR A 208 -8.31 -40.50 11.94
C THR A 208 -9.19 -39.75 10.97
N PHE A 209 -8.62 -38.84 10.18
CA PHE A 209 -9.36 -38.12 9.14
C PHE A 209 -9.98 -39.07 8.10
N LEU A 210 -9.23 -40.05 7.61
CA LEU A 210 -9.71 -41.02 6.62
C LEU A 210 -10.80 -41.94 7.15
N ARG A 211 -10.74 -42.35 8.42
CA ARG A 211 -11.67 -43.32 9.01
C ARG A 211 -12.91 -42.68 9.61
N HIS A 212 -12.77 -41.50 10.19
CA HIS A 212 -13.78 -40.90 11.06
C HIS A 212 -14.19 -39.49 10.62
N GLY A 213 -13.59 -38.97 9.54
CA GLY A 213 -13.93 -37.67 8.96
C GLY A 213 -13.25 -36.49 9.68
N ARG A 214 -13.59 -35.31 9.20
CA ARG A 214 -12.94 -34.05 9.67
C ARG A 214 -13.29 -33.70 11.11
N GLU A 215 -14.49 -34.02 11.59
CA GLU A 215 -14.91 -33.69 12.95
C GLU A 215 -14.03 -34.42 13.99
N ALA A 216 -13.71 -35.70 13.73
CA ALA A 216 -12.81 -36.47 14.58
C ALA A 216 -11.37 -35.93 14.54
N LEU A 217 -10.89 -35.51 13.37
CA LEU A 217 -9.62 -34.81 13.26
C LEU A 217 -9.63 -33.50 14.05
N GLY A 218 -10.73 -32.74 14.00
CA GLY A 218 -10.91 -31.51 14.77
C GLY A 218 -10.73 -31.71 16.27
N VAL A 219 -11.23 -32.80 16.82
CA VAL A 219 -11.04 -33.16 18.23
C VAL A 219 -9.55 -33.34 18.58
N LEU A 220 -8.75 -33.92 17.68
CA LEU A 220 -7.31 -34.08 17.87
C LEU A 220 -6.52 -32.76 17.72
N LEU A 221 -6.96 -31.89 16.84
CA LEU A 221 -6.26 -30.64 16.52
C LEU A 221 -6.61 -29.49 17.48
N GLU A 222 -7.81 -29.48 18.05
CA GLU A 222 -8.29 -28.36 18.87
C GLU A 222 -7.42 -28.08 20.14
N PRO A 223 -6.91 -29.07 20.86
CA PRO A 223 -5.97 -28.81 21.96
C PRO A 223 -4.67 -28.16 21.48
N GLN A 224 -4.17 -28.57 20.31
CA GLN A 224 -2.96 -28.00 19.70
C GLN A 224 -3.22 -26.53 19.28
N ARG A 225 -4.39 -26.26 18.68
CA ARG A 225 -4.84 -24.94 18.27
C ARG A 225 -4.92 -23.97 19.45
N ARG A 226 -5.48 -24.40 20.56
CA ARG A 226 -5.58 -23.59 21.80
C ARG A 226 -4.21 -23.28 22.39
N SER A 227 -3.33 -24.25 22.44
CA SER A 227 -1.96 -24.06 22.92
C SER A 227 -1.18 -23.07 22.06
N GLN A 228 -1.27 -23.18 20.75
CA GLN A 228 -0.58 -22.29 19.82
C GLN A 228 -1.10 -20.86 19.88
N ARG A 229 -2.43 -20.67 19.97
CA ARG A 229 -3.04 -19.34 20.13
C ARG A 229 -2.61 -18.66 21.44
N PHE A 230 -2.44 -19.43 22.51
CA PHE A 230 -1.94 -18.89 23.76
C PHE A 230 -0.50 -18.38 23.63
N VAL A 231 0.37 -19.13 22.97
CA VAL A 231 1.76 -18.71 22.71
C VAL A 231 1.81 -17.44 21.87
N LEU A 232 1.04 -17.38 20.78
CA LEU A 232 0.97 -16.19 19.92
C LEU A 232 0.48 -14.95 20.69
N TYR A 233 -0.53 -15.12 21.54
CA TYR A 233 -1.03 -14.03 22.37
C TYR A 233 0.03 -13.51 23.36
N GLN A 234 0.83 -14.40 23.94
CA GLN A 234 1.94 -14.02 24.83
C GLN A 234 3.03 -13.25 24.05
N LEU A 235 3.39 -13.71 22.85
CA LEU A 235 4.37 -13.03 22.02
C LEU A 235 3.90 -11.61 21.63
N GLU A 236 2.64 -11.43 21.24
CA GLU A 236 2.07 -10.11 20.97
C GLU A 236 2.08 -9.19 22.20
N LEU A 237 1.82 -9.74 23.40
CA LEU A 237 1.90 -8.97 24.65
C LEU A 237 3.34 -8.55 24.97
N ASP A 238 4.30 -9.42 24.71
CA ASP A 238 5.71 -9.14 24.97
C ASP A 238 6.28 -8.14 23.97
N GLU A 239 5.89 -8.22 22.70
CA GLU A 239 6.21 -7.20 21.68
C GLU A 239 5.64 -5.83 22.05
N ARG A 240 4.40 -5.75 22.52
CA ARG A 240 3.79 -4.49 22.99
C ARG A 240 4.49 -3.91 24.20
N LYS A 241 5.04 -4.73 25.09
CA LYS A 241 5.85 -4.30 26.24
C LYS A 241 7.26 -3.86 25.83
N ALA A 242 7.79 -4.44 24.76
CA ALA A 242 9.12 -4.17 24.25
C ALA A 242 9.21 -2.88 23.41
N ILE A 243 8.08 -2.23 23.05
CA ILE A 243 8.10 -0.91 22.44
C ILE A 243 8.53 0.08 23.54
N PRO A 244 9.78 0.58 23.54
CA PRO A 244 10.19 1.54 24.55
C PRO A 244 9.35 2.81 24.38
N PHE A 245 8.74 3.27 25.46
CA PHE A 245 8.20 4.61 25.60
C PHE A 245 9.35 5.63 25.57
N ALA A 246 10.02 5.73 24.43
CA ALA A 246 11.06 6.69 24.17
C ALA A 246 10.52 7.70 23.15
N PHE A 247 9.74 8.63 23.66
CA PHE A 247 9.68 10.02 23.16
C PHE A 247 8.77 10.80 24.12
N LYS A 248 9.30 11.04 25.32
CA LYS A 248 9.00 12.23 26.09
C LYS A 248 10.32 12.95 26.27
N GLY A 249 10.53 13.94 25.48
CA GLY A 249 11.59 14.92 25.55
C GLY A 249 11.16 16.11 24.71
#